data_b5f88c38d0c19b9dae8c4d6a81ed25b9
#
_entry.id   b5f88c38d0c19b9dae8c4d6a81ed25b9
#
_cell.length_a   1.000
_cell.length_b   1.000
_cell.length_c   1.000
_cell.angle_alpha   90.00
_cell.angle_beta   90.00
_cell.angle_gamma   90.00
#
_symmetry.space_group_name_H-M   'P 1'
#
loop_
_entity.id
_entity.type
_entity.pdbx_description
1 polymer ?
#
loop_
_entity_poly.entity_id
_entity_poly.type
_entity_poly.pdbx_seq_one_letter_code
_entity_poly.pdbx_strand_id
1 'polypeptide(L)'
;MATQRLDQVWTPDFWRGRRVWLSGHTGFKGSWLALWLLHWGAVVEGYALDPEPEGGPPLFDCLGLAPDLARDERADLADAERLACRLLAFQPEVVFHLAAQPLVQRSYREPLLTW
;
A
#
# COMPACT_ATOMS: atom_id res chain seq x y z
N MET A 1 -19.62 -11.96 -16.90
CA MET A 1 -20.03 -12.84 -15.83
C MET A 1 -19.16 -12.65 -14.60
N ALA A 2 -19.77 -12.56 -13.44
CA ALA A 2 -19.05 -12.27 -12.20
C ALA A 2 -17.95 -13.29 -11.89
N THR A 3 -18.21 -14.60 -12.11
CA THR A 3 -17.26 -15.67 -11.86
C THR A 3 -15.98 -15.54 -12.71
N GLN A 4 -16.13 -15.19 -13.99
CA GLN A 4 -14.99 -14.99 -14.88
C GLN A 4 -14.15 -13.78 -14.46
N ARG A 5 -14.77 -12.72 -13.96
CA ARG A 5 -14.05 -11.54 -13.47
C ARG A 5 -13.21 -11.87 -12.23
N LEU A 6 -13.77 -12.68 -11.32
CA LEU A 6 -13.05 -13.09 -10.13
C LEU A 6 -11.84 -13.96 -10.49
N ASP A 7 -12.00 -14.88 -11.45
CA ASP A 7 -10.90 -15.69 -11.93
C ASP A 7 -9.80 -14.84 -12.56
N GLN A 8 -10.16 -13.79 -13.30
CA GLN A 8 -9.20 -12.89 -13.95
C GLN A 8 -8.39 -12.09 -12.93
N VAL A 9 -8.98 -11.69 -11.79
CA VAL A 9 -8.27 -10.93 -10.74
C VAL A 9 -7.11 -11.72 -10.15
N TRP A 10 -7.18 -13.05 -10.18
CA TRP A 10 -6.11 -13.92 -9.64
C TRP A 10 -5.04 -14.28 -10.67
N THR A 11 -5.02 -13.60 -11.82
CA THR A 11 -3.99 -13.84 -12.85
C THR A 11 -3.06 -12.64 -12.98
N PRO A 12 -1.78 -12.86 -13.32
CA PRO A 12 -0.86 -11.76 -13.58
C PRO A 12 -1.33 -10.80 -14.67
N ASP A 13 -2.05 -11.30 -15.68
CA ASP A 13 -2.53 -10.47 -16.79
C ASP A 13 -3.47 -9.36 -16.34
N PHE A 14 -4.30 -9.62 -15.32
CA PHE A 14 -5.17 -8.59 -14.78
C PHE A 14 -4.38 -7.39 -14.24
N TRP A 15 -3.25 -7.64 -13.59
CA TRP A 15 -2.48 -6.61 -12.89
C TRP A 15 -1.45 -5.92 -13.77
N ARG A 16 -1.09 -6.50 -14.89
CA ARG A 16 -0.06 -5.93 -15.76
C ARG A 16 -0.42 -4.52 -16.23
N GLY A 17 0.42 -3.54 -15.89
CA GLY A 17 0.21 -2.13 -16.24
C GLY A 17 -0.93 -1.44 -15.49
N ARG A 18 -1.61 -2.14 -14.59
CA ARG A 18 -2.71 -1.56 -13.82
C ARG A 18 -2.18 -0.65 -12.72
N ARG A 19 -2.77 0.51 -12.58
CA ARG A 19 -2.35 1.46 -11.53
C ARG A 19 -3.02 1.07 -10.21
N VAL A 20 -2.20 0.74 -9.23
CA VAL A 20 -2.63 0.31 -7.90
C VAL A 20 -2.10 1.28 -6.86
N TRP A 21 -2.99 1.81 -6.03
CA TRP A 21 -2.63 2.65 -4.91
C TRP A 21 -2.75 1.84 -3.62
N LEU A 22 -1.69 1.81 -2.84
CA LEU A 22 -1.57 0.96 -1.67
C LEU A 22 -1.21 1.79 -0.45
N SER A 23 -2.12 1.91 0.50
CA SER A 23 -1.79 2.50 1.79
C SER A 23 -1.23 1.44 2.73
N GLY A 24 -0.18 1.81 3.49
CA GLY A 24 0.45 0.88 4.42
C GLY A 24 1.49 -0.04 3.78
N HIS A 25 2.07 0.36 2.67
CA HIS A 25 3.08 -0.43 1.95
C HIS A 25 4.36 -0.67 2.73
N THR A 26 4.64 0.13 3.75
CA THR A 26 5.82 -0.03 4.60
C THR A 26 5.60 -1.04 5.73
N GLY A 27 4.36 -1.44 6.00
CA GLY A 27 4.04 -2.47 6.97
C GLY A 27 4.30 -3.88 6.45
N PHE A 28 4.17 -4.88 7.33
CA PHE A 28 4.47 -6.27 6.98
C PHE A 28 3.58 -6.77 5.84
N LYS A 29 2.26 -6.67 6.00
CA LYS A 29 1.32 -7.13 4.96
C LYS A 29 1.41 -6.30 3.69
N GLY A 30 1.52 -4.99 3.84
CA GLY A 30 1.63 -4.07 2.71
C GLY A 30 2.88 -4.29 1.89
N SER A 31 4.01 -4.59 2.53
CA SER A 31 5.26 -4.90 1.84
C SER A 31 5.15 -6.17 1.00
N TRP A 32 4.54 -7.23 1.53
CA TRP A 32 4.30 -8.45 0.76
C TRP A 32 3.36 -8.23 -0.41
N LEU A 33 2.28 -7.47 -0.20
CA LEU A 33 1.34 -7.17 -1.28
C LEU A 33 2.00 -6.33 -2.37
N ALA A 34 2.80 -5.33 -1.99
CA ALA A 34 3.56 -4.52 -2.95
C ALA A 34 4.49 -5.39 -3.79
N LEU A 35 5.21 -6.31 -3.17
CA LEU A 35 6.08 -7.25 -3.87
C LEU A 35 5.31 -8.07 -4.91
N TRP A 36 4.17 -8.62 -4.53
CA TRP A 36 3.33 -9.41 -5.42
C TRP A 36 2.83 -8.59 -6.61
N LEU A 37 2.30 -7.40 -6.34
CA LEU A 37 1.77 -6.53 -7.39
C LEU A 37 2.86 -6.14 -8.38
N LEU A 38 4.05 -5.77 -7.89
CA LEU A 38 5.18 -5.44 -8.74
C LEU A 38 5.64 -6.63 -9.56
N HIS A 39 5.66 -7.81 -8.95
CA HIS A 39 6.02 -9.05 -9.65
C HIS A 39 5.05 -9.35 -10.80
N TRP A 40 3.79 -9.04 -10.63
CA TRP A 40 2.77 -9.21 -11.66
C TRP A 40 2.65 -8.03 -12.62
N GLY A 41 3.56 -7.08 -12.54
CA GLY A 41 3.66 -5.99 -13.49
C GLY A 41 2.74 -4.82 -13.25
N ALA A 42 2.13 -4.70 -12.08
CA ALA A 42 1.33 -3.55 -11.71
C ALA A 42 2.20 -2.30 -11.52
N VAL A 43 1.61 -1.14 -11.74
CA VAL A 43 2.21 0.16 -11.42
C VAL A 43 1.72 0.56 -10.04
N VAL A 44 2.59 0.55 -9.04
CA VAL A 44 2.20 0.70 -7.64
C VAL A 44 2.69 2.02 -7.07
N GLU A 45 1.76 2.80 -6.51
CA GLU A 45 2.10 3.93 -5.66
C GLU A 45 1.78 3.56 -4.21
N GLY A 46 2.77 3.66 -3.33
CA GLY A 46 2.62 3.43 -1.89
C GLY A 46 2.46 4.74 -1.13
N TYR A 47 1.62 4.71 -0.10
CA TYR A 47 1.37 5.85 0.78
C TYR A 47 1.33 5.37 2.23
N ALA A 48 2.31 5.75 3.03
CA ALA A 48 2.42 5.29 4.42
C ALA A 48 3.39 6.16 5.21
N LEU A 49 3.34 6.02 6.52
CA LEU A 49 4.41 6.52 7.39
C LEU A 49 5.67 5.69 7.19
N ASP A 50 6.80 6.19 7.69
CA ASP A 50 8.03 5.41 7.75
C ASP A 50 7.80 4.13 8.55
N PRO A 51 8.44 3.02 8.16
CA PRO A 51 8.28 1.76 8.90
C PRO A 51 8.84 1.89 10.31
N GLU A 52 8.13 1.31 11.29
CA GLU A 52 8.62 1.25 12.65
C GLU A 52 9.63 0.13 12.79
N PRO A 53 10.86 0.42 13.27
CA PRO A 53 11.85 -0.62 13.49
C PRO A 53 11.51 -1.42 14.75
N GLU A 54 11.04 -2.64 14.59
CA GLU A 54 10.78 -3.56 15.70
C GLU A 54 11.75 -4.74 15.59
N GLY A 55 12.83 -4.68 16.38
CA GLY A 55 13.75 -5.80 16.49
C GLY A 55 14.63 -6.10 15.30
N GLY A 56 14.75 -5.17 14.37
CA GLY A 56 15.62 -5.34 13.19
C GLY A 56 15.18 -4.47 12.02
N PRO A 57 15.84 -4.57 10.85
CA PRO A 57 15.44 -3.78 9.70
C PRO A 57 14.03 -4.14 9.25
N PRO A 58 13.21 -3.13 8.86
CA PRO A 58 11.85 -3.38 8.36
C PRO A 58 11.85 -4.29 7.14
N LEU A 59 10.80 -5.11 7.00
CA LEU A 59 10.65 -5.99 5.84
C LEU A 59 10.69 -5.20 4.52
N PHE A 60 10.06 -4.05 4.48
CA PHE A 60 10.04 -3.21 3.29
C PHE A 60 11.46 -2.88 2.81
N ASP A 61 12.35 -2.52 3.72
CA ASP A 61 13.74 -2.20 3.40
C ASP A 61 14.51 -3.46 2.97
N CYS A 62 14.24 -4.59 3.61
CA CYS A 62 14.87 -5.86 3.25
C CYS A 62 14.50 -6.31 1.84
N LEU A 63 13.28 -6.05 1.41
CA LEU A 63 12.81 -6.42 0.07
C LEU A 63 13.31 -5.47 -1.02
N GLY A 64 13.79 -4.28 -0.65
CA GLY A 64 14.33 -3.32 -1.59
C GLY A 64 13.32 -2.83 -2.63
N LEU A 65 12.07 -2.62 -2.24
CA LEU A 65 10.98 -2.33 -3.17
C LEU A 65 10.92 -0.86 -3.62
N ALA A 66 11.47 0.05 -2.83
CA ALA A 66 11.28 1.48 -3.08
C ALA A 66 11.62 1.92 -4.52
N PRO A 67 12.73 1.48 -5.12
CA PRO A 67 13.06 1.89 -6.50
C PRO A 67 12.06 1.39 -7.55
N ASP A 68 11.36 0.31 -7.27
CA ASP A 68 10.42 -0.32 -8.22
C ASP A 68 9.02 0.26 -8.13
N LEU A 69 8.72 1.01 -7.07
CA LEU A 69 7.44 1.69 -6.93
C LEU A 69 7.35 2.90 -7.88
N ALA A 70 6.17 3.12 -8.44
CA ALA A 70 5.92 4.34 -9.19
C ALA A 70 6.10 5.58 -8.31
N ARG A 71 5.72 5.47 -7.03
CA ARG A 71 5.98 6.48 -6.01
C ARG A 71 5.94 5.86 -4.63
N ASP A 72 6.88 6.24 -3.79
CA ASP A 72 6.99 5.85 -2.39
C ASP A 72 6.71 7.09 -1.53
N GLU A 73 5.43 7.37 -1.30
CA GLU A 73 5.00 8.55 -0.57
C GLU A 73 4.98 8.27 0.93
N ARG A 74 5.80 8.99 1.68
CA ARG A 74 5.84 8.88 3.14
C ARG A 74 5.06 10.02 3.76
N ALA A 75 3.85 9.71 4.21
CA ALA A 75 2.94 10.70 4.76
C ALA A 75 1.90 10.05 5.66
N ASP A 76 1.26 10.87 6.50
CA ASP A 76 0.19 10.45 7.36
C ASP A 76 -1.15 10.45 6.62
N LEU A 77 -1.99 9.45 6.82
CA LEU A 77 -3.35 9.42 6.29
C LEU A 77 -4.20 10.58 6.82
N ALA A 78 -3.84 11.15 7.98
CA ALA A 78 -4.53 12.32 8.53
C ALA A 78 -4.31 13.59 7.70
N ASP A 79 -3.30 13.62 6.83
CA ASP A 79 -3.08 14.72 5.89
C ASP A 79 -4.02 14.56 4.68
N ALA A 80 -5.25 14.99 4.84
CA ALA A 80 -6.31 14.79 3.85
C ALA A 80 -6.03 15.48 2.51
N GLU A 81 -5.42 16.67 2.55
CA GLU A 81 -5.08 17.38 1.31
C GLU A 81 -4.04 16.66 0.49
N ARG A 82 -2.99 16.18 1.14
CA ARG A 82 -1.92 15.42 0.47
C ARG A 82 -2.45 14.11 -0.09
N LEU A 83 -3.27 13.40 0.70
CA LEU A 83 -3.91 12.17 0.28
C LEU A 83 -4.76 12.39 -0.99
N ALA A 84 -5.63 13.41 -0.97
CA ALA A 84 -6.47 13.73 -2.11
C ALA A 84 -5.64 14.10 -3.35
N CYS A 85 -4.60 14.92 -3.17
CA CYS A 85 -3.70 15.28 -4.27
C CYS A 85 -3.04 14.05 -4.89
N ARG A 86 -2.59 13.11 -4.08
CA ARG A 86 -1.94 11.91 -4.59
C ARG A 86 -2.92 11.00 -5.33
N LEU A 87 -4.11 10.81 -4.81
CA LEU A 87 -5.13 10.00 -5.48
C LEU A 87 -5.56 10.61 -6.81
N LEU A 88 -5.75 11.92 -6.84
CA LEU A 88 -6.12 12.62 -8.08
C LEU A 88 -5.00 12.58 -9.13
N ALA A 89 -3.76 12.73 -8.70
CA ALA A 89 -2.61 12.72 -9.60
C ALA A 89 -2.34 11.33 -10.18
N PHE A 90 -2.45 10.29 -9.38
CA PHE A 90 -2.16 8.92 -9.80
C PHE A 90 -3.33 8.28 -10.53
N GLN A 91 -4.55 8.63 -10.18
CA GLN A 91 -5.78 8.04 -10.73
C GLN A 91 -5.74 6.52 -10.73
N PRO A 92 -5.70 5.90 -9.54
CA PRO A 92 -5.59 4.45 -9.44
C PRO A 92 -6.83 3.75 -9.99
N GLU A 93 -6.61 2.57 -10.55
CA GLU A 93 -7.70 1.68 -10.95
C GLU A 93 -8.14 0.77 -9.80
N VAL A 94 -7.21 0.48 -8.88
CA VAL A 94 -7.47 -0.34 -7.69
C VAL A 94 -6.81 0.33 -6.49
N VAL A 95 -7.51 0.32 -5.36
CA VAL A 95 -7.00 0.86 -4.09
C VAL A 95 -7.04 -0.23 -3.03
N PHE A 96 -5.89 -0.47 -2.40
CA PHE A 96 -5.79 -1.31 -1.20
C PHE A 96 -5.48 -0.42 0.00
N HIS A 97 -6.31 -0.51 1.01
CA HIS A 97 -6.12 0.28 2.23
C HIS A 97 -5.72 -0.62 3.39
N LEU A 98 -4.42 -0.71 3.63
CA LEU A 98 -3.84 -1.54 4.70
C LEU A 98 -3.22 -0.72 5.82
N ALA A 99 -3.23 0.60 5.72
CA ALA A 99 -2.68 1.46 6.76
C ALA A 99 -3.59 1.43 7.99
N ALA A 100 -3.10 0.81 9.04
CA ALA A 100 -3.79 0.74 10.33
C ALA A 100 -2.74 0.67 11.43
N GLN A 101 -3.12 1.04 12.66
CA GLN A 101 -2.22 0.87 13.78
C GLN A 101 -2.19 -0.60 14.22
N PRO A 102 -1.01 -1.23 14.29
CA PRO A 102 -0.91 -2.66 14.56
C PRO A 102 -1.20 -3.04 16.01
N LEU A 103 -1.13 -2.08 16.96
CA LEU A 103 -1.27 -2.35 18.38
C LEU A 103 -2.63 -1.86 18.89
N VAL A 104 -3.39 -2.76 19.51
CA VAL A 104 -4.69 -2.45 20.12
C VAL A 104 -4.58 -1.34 21.17
N GLN A 105 -3.53 -1.37 21.99
CA GLN A 105 -3.30 -0.34 23.00
C GLN A 105 -3.15 1.05 22.37
N ARG A 106 -2.50 1.14 21.22
CA ARG A 106 -2.31 2.40 20.52
C ARG A 106 -3.62 2.94 19.98
N SER A 107 -4.51 2.08 19.49
CA SER A 107 -5.82 2.49 19.02
C SER A 107 -6.70 3.07 20.14
N TYR A 108 -6.55 2.59 21.35
CA TYR A 108 -7.26 3.18 22.50
C TYR A 108 -6.70 4.55 22.91
N ARG A 109 -5.42 4.78 22.72
CA ARG A 109 -4.78 6.08 23.04
C ARG A 109 -5.01 7.12 21.97
N GLU A 110 -5.03 6.71 20.71
CA GLU A 110 -5.08 7.60 19.55
C GLU A 110 -6.17 7.15 18.57
N PRO A 111 -7.45 7.16 18.99
CA PRO A 111 -8.53 6.61 18.17
C PRO A 111 -8.74 7.35 16.85
N LEU A 112 -8.50 8.66 16.81
CA LEU A 112 -8.63 9.44 15.58
C LEU A 112 -7.57 9.08 14.55
N LEU A 113 -6.35 8.79 14.99
CA LEU A 113 -5.28 8.38 14.10
C LEU A 113 -5.45 6.96 13.59
N THR A 114 -6.08 6.09 14.39
CA THR A 114 -6.35 4.71 14.01
C THR A 114 -7.43 4.63 12.92
N TRP A 115 -8.39 5.52 12.97
CA TRP A 115 -9.44 5.65 11.95
C TRP A 115 -8.86 6.21 10.67
#